data_1c798535e88f3b7551e88f661270185e
#
_entry.id   1c798535e88f3b7551e88f661270185e
#
_cell.length_a   1.000
_cell.length_b   1.000
_cell.length_c   1.000
_cell.angle_alpha   90.00
_cell.angle_beta   90.00
_cell.angle_gamma   90.00
#
_symmetry.space_group_name_H-M   'P 1'
#
loop_
_entity.id
_entity.type
_entity.pdbx_description
1 polymer ?
#
loop_
_entity_poly.entity_id
_entity_poly.type
_entity_poly.pdbx_seq_one_letter_code
_entity_poly.pdbx_strand_id
1 'polypeptide(L)'
;MSADVLSWSQRWASRSINLRLLLAVLLMVLLALPVAGWLLAHHYRTAAVNAFDERLEATLNVVIAGVTYDPLNQQLNYERALGDSRFDHVYSGWYWQITDEANRSVASRSLWDQRLPVLESERVTARTLPGPRGQQLRVVERDIYLAPLETPLHVSVAARTMIYAKIFRSFSRCCGWACWA
;
A
#
# COMPACT_ATOMS: atom_id res chain seq x y z
N MET A 1 70.37 -28.82 -17.24
CA MET A 1 69.84 -27.45 -17.27
C MET A 1 68.55 -27.34 -18.08
N SER A 2 67.48 -28.11 -17.78
CA SER A 2 66.24 -28.06 -18.57
C SER A 2 64.94 -28.31 -17.75
N ALA A 3 65.06 -28.38 -16.43
CA ALA A 3 63.86 -28.68 -15.59
C ALA A 3 63.11 -27.45 -15.06
N ASP A 4 63.77 -26.27 -15.05
CA ASP A 4 63.20 -25.06 -14.43
C ASP A 4 62.27 -24.25 -15.35
N VAL A 5 62.36 -24.43 -16.66
CA VAL A 5 61.57 -23.63 -17.62
C VAL A 5 60.12 -24.11 -17.69
N LEU A 6 59.88 -25.39 -17.44
CA LEU A 6 58.50 -26.00 -17.47
C LEU A 6 57.68 -25.59 -16.23
N SER A 7 58.28 -25.26 -15.11
CA SER A 7 57.56 -24.90 -13.89
C SER A 7 56.99 -23.47 -13.93
N TRP A 8 57.58 -22.57 -14.68
CA TRP A 8 57.14 -21.19 -14.79
C TRP A 8 55.88 -21.04 -15.64
N SER A 9 55.78 -21.74 -16.76
CA SER A 9 54.62 -21.67 -17.66
C SER A 9 53.34 -22.21 -17.01
N GLN A 10 53.47 -23.26 -16.19
CA GLN A 10 52.33 -23.86 -15.48
C GLN A 10 51.79 -22.96 -14.35
N ARG A 11 52.67 -22.21 -13.66
CA ARG A 11 52.24 -21.27 -12.63
C ARG A 11 51.53 -20.04 -13.19
N TRP A 12 51.86 -19.60 -14.38
CA TRP A 12 51.19 -18.50 -15.07
C TRP A 12 49.80 -18.95 -15.63
N ALA A 13 49.71 -20.15 -16.14
CA ALA A 13 48.46 -20.70 -16.63
C ALA A 13 47.42 -20.95 -15.50
N SER A 14 47.88 -21.46 -14.35
CA SER A 14 47.00 -21.65 -13.19
C SER A 14 46.53 -20.33 -12.55
N ARG A 15 47.39 -19.31 -12.50
CA ARG A 15 46.95 -17.98 -12.05
C ARG A 15 45.92 -17.34 -12.95
N SER A 16 46.03 -17.53 -14.27
CA SER A 16 45.05 -17.00 -15.21
C SER A 16 43.68 -17.73 -15.10
N ILE A 17 43.68 -19.05 -14.83
CA ILE A 17 42.47 -19.83 -14.66
C ILE A 17 41.75 -19.46 -13.34
N ASN A 18 42.55 -19.38 -12.24
CA ASN A 18 41.99 -18.96 -10.95
C ASN A 18 41.41 -17.54 -10.99
N LEU A 19 42.08 -16.61 -11.67
CA LEU A 19 41.57 -15.26 -11.84
C LEU A 19 40.30 -15.23 -12.67
N ARG A 20 40.23 -16.01 -13.75
CA ARG A 20 39.00 -16.12 -14.58
C ARG A 20 37.83 -16.70 -13.82
N LEU A 21 38.06 -17.76 -13.02
CA LEU A 21 37.04 -18.34 -12.15
C LEU A 21 36.56 -17.32 -11.10
N LEU A 22 37.47 -16.62 -10.46
CA LEU A 22 37.15 -15.61 -9.46
C LEU A 22 36.35 -14.45 -10.07
N LEU A 23 36.71 -13.98 -11.25
CA LEU A 23 35.96 -12.96 -11.98
C LEU A 23 34.57 -13.46 -12.40
N ALA A 24 34.46 -14.73 -12.85
CA ALA A 24 33.17 -15.30 -13.22
C ALA A 24 32.24 -15.41 -12.02
N VAL A 25 32.74 -15.87 -10.87
CA VAL A 25 31.96 -15.96 -9.63
C VAL A 25 31.57 -14.56 -9.15
N LEU A 26 32.49 -13.61 -9.18
CA LEU A 26 32.22 -12.21 -8.80
C LEU A 26 31.14 -11.61 -9.68
N LEU A 27 31.23 -11.80 -11.00
CA LEU A 27 30.23 -11.33 -11.96
C LEU A 27 28.86 -11.96 -11.69
N MET A 28 28.83 -13.29 -11.45
CA MET A 28 27.60 -14.00 -11.13
C MET A 28 26.93 -13.46 -9.86
N VAL A 29 27.71 -13.25 -8.80
CA VAL A 29 27.20 -12.69 -7.54
C VAL A 29 26.72 -11.26 -7.74
N LEU A 30 27.47 -10.45 -8.49
CA LEU A 30 27.13 -9.04 -8.76
C LEU A 30 25.82 -8.91 -9.58
N LEU A 31 25.50 -9.89 -10.42
CA LEU A 31 24.24 -9.93 -11.15
C LEU A 31 23.11 -10.56 -10.32
N ALA A 32 23.39 -11.63 -9.60
CA ALA A 32 22.37 -12.38 -8.86
C ALA A 32 21.80 -11.58 -7.67
N LEU A 33 22.64 -10.86 -6.92
CA LEU A 33 22.20 -10.12 -5.74
C LEU A 33 21.22 -8.98 -6.07
N PRO A 34 21.44 -8.12 -7.08
CA PRO A 34 20.49 -7.07 -7.44
C PRO A 34 19.16 -7.65 -7.95
N VAL A 35 19.21 -8.73 -8.75
CA VAL A 35 18.01 -9.39 -9.27
C VAL A 35 17.18 -9.99 -8.13
N ALA A 36 17.83 -10.73 -7.23
CA ALA A 36 17.17 -11.31 -6.07
C ALA A 36 16.59 -10.23 -5.13
N GLY A 37 17.36 -9.16 -4.90
CA GLY A 37 16.91 -8.02 -4.09
C GLY A 37 15.71 -7.29 -4.71
N TRP A 38 15.73 -7.09 -6.02
CA TRP A 38 14.62 -6.47 -6.74
C TRP A 38 13.35 -7.34 -6.69
N LEU A 39 13.50 -8.65 -6.92
CA LEU A 39 12.39 -9.61 -6.87
C LEU A 39 11.76 -9.65 -5.48
N LEU A 40 12.60 -9.75 -4.44
CA LEU A 40 12.15 -9.74 -3.05
C LEU A 40 11.43 -8.45 -2.68
N ALA A 41 12.00 -7.29 -3.08
CA ALA A 41 11.39 -5.98 -2.83
C ALA A 41 10.04 -5.84 -3.55
N HIS A 42 9.92 -6.39 -4.77
CA HIS A 42 8.67 -6.38 -5.52
C HIS A 42 7.59 -7.20 -4.83
N HIS A 43 7.89 -8.44 -4.44
CA HIS A 43 6.96 -9.31 -3.71
C HIS A 43 6.54 -8.73 -2.36
N TYR A 44 7.49 -8.18 -1.61
CA TYR A 44 7.20 -7.55 -0.33
C TYR A 44 6.25 -6.36 -0.45
N ARG A 45 6.42 -5.54 -1.49
CA ARG A 45 5.52 -4.41 -1.76
C ARG A 45 4.09 -4.88 -2.02
N THR A 46 3.92 -5.85 -2.89
CA THR A 46 2.59 -6.38 -3.22
C THR A 46 1.91 -6.96 -1.98
N ALA A 47 2.63 -7.75 -1.19
CA ALA A 47 2.11 -8.31 0.05
C ALA A 47 1.71 -7.22 1.07
N ALA A 48 2.50 -6.15 1.20
CA ALA A 48 2.21 -5.05 2.10
C ALA A 48 0.96 -4.25 1.68
N VAL A 49 0.77 -4.04 0.36
CA VAL A 49 -0.46 -3.38 -0.16
C VAL A 49 -1.67 -4.23 0.12
N ASN A 50 -1.61 -5.51 -0.22
CA ASN A 50 -2.73 -6.42 -0.02
C ASN A 50 -3.14 -6.51 1.45
N ALA A 51 -2.16 -6.67 2.36
CA ALA A 51 -2.42 -6.68 3.80
C ALA A 51 -3.03 -5.37 4.31
N PHE A 52 -2.67 -4.24 3.70
CA PHE A 52 -3.26 -2.96 4.04
C PHE A 52 -4.69 -2.84 3.54
N ASP A 53 -4.96 -3.26 2.30
CA ASP A 53 -6.30 -3.28 1.71
C ASP A 53 -7.23 -4.23 2.48
N GLU A 54 -6.77 -5.42 2.85
CA GLU A 54 -7.51 -6.37 3.70
C GLU A 54 -7.88 -5.75 5.06
N ARG A 55 -6.97 -5.00 5.67
CA ARG A 55 -7.24 -4.30 6.93
C ARG A 55 -8.29 -3.20 6.75
N LEU A 56 -8.25 -2.46 5.65
CA LEU A 56 -9.28 -1.45 5.33
C LEU A 56 -10.63 -2.10 5.09
N GLU A 57 -10.66 -3.22 4.37
CA GLU A 57 -11.87 -3.99 4.12
C GLU A 57 -12.48 -4.55 5.41
N ALA A 58 -11.65 -5.08 6.31
CA ALA A 58 -12.10 -5.50 7.64
C ALA A 58 -12.73 -4.33 8.42
N THR A 59 -12.12 -3.15 8.36
CA THR A 59 -12.67 -1.94 8.98
C THR A 59 -13.97 -1.50 8.29
N LEU A 60 -14.04 -1.58 6.96
CA LEU A 60 -15.27 -1.30 6.20
C LEU A 60 -16.41 -2.17 6.66
N ASN A 61 -16.19 -3.48 6.83
CA ASN A 61 -17.20 -4.42 7.31
C ASN A 61 -17.68 -4.08 8.73
N VAL A 62 -16.79 -3.60 9.61
CA VAL A 62 -17.18 -3.13 10.95
C VAL A 62 -18.01 -1.85 10.88
N VAL A 63 -17.66 -0.91 9.99
CA VAL A 63 -18.47 0.30 9.76
C VAL A 63 -19.85 -0.07 9.26
N ILE A 64 -19.94 -0.97 8.28
CA ILE A 64 -21.22 -1.46 7.73
C ILE A 64 -22.08 -2.08 8.83
N ALA A 65 -21.49 -2.90 9.71
CA ALA A 65 -22.21 -3.53 10.81
C ALA A 65 -22.74 -2.53 11.87
N GLY A 66 -22.15 -1.35 11.96
CA GLY A 66 -22.56 -0.28 12.88
C GLY A 66 -23.61 0.67 12.31
N VAL A 67 -23.98 0.52 11.03
CA VAL A 67 -24.99 1.37 10.38
C VAL A 67 -26.38 0.96 10.82
N THR A 68 -27.15 1.90 11.35
CA THR A 68 -28.57 1.70 11.72
C THR A 68 -29.39 2.79 11.06
N TYR A 69 -30.50 2.39 10.47
CA TYR A 69 -31.48 3.30 9.92
C TYR A 69 -32.66 3.44 10.87
N ASP A 70 -33.00 4.67 11.25
CA ASP A 70 -34.20 4.99 12.02
C ASP A 70 -35.34 5.37 11.05
N PRO A 71 -36.34 4.49 10.88
CA PRO A 71 -37.46 4.75 9.95
C PRO A 71 -38.35 5.88 10.41
N LEU A 72 -38.43 6.17 11.72
CA LEU A 72 -39.30 7.22 12.26
C LEU A 72 -38.76 8.62 11.95
N ASN A 73 -37.47 8.79 12.05
CA ASN A 73 -36.80 10.07 11.81
C ASN A 73 -36.19 10.18 10.41
N GLN A 74 -36.25 9.12 9.60
CA GLN A 74 -35.58 9.03 8.30
C GLN A 74 -34.11 9.41 8.36
N GLN A 75 -33.44 9.06 9.44
CA GLN A 75 -32.05 9.39 9.68
C GLN A 75 -31.18 8.15 9.70
N LEU A 76 -30.03 8.26 9.04
CA LEU A 76 -28.96 7.31 9.19
C LEU A 76 -28.25 7.61 10.52
N ASN A 77 -28.31 6.65 11.43
CA ASN A 77 -27.55 6.68 12.66
C ASN A 77 -26.39 5.71 12.56
N TYR A 78 -25.27 6.11 13.11
CA TYR A 78 -24.13 5.26 13.26
C TYR A 78 -23.94 4.99 14.75
N GLU A 79 -24.20 3.75 15.15
CA GLU A 79 -23.94 3.33 16.50
C GLU A 79 -22.42 3.13 16.64
N ARG A 80 -21.80 3.90 17.54
CA ARG A 80 -20.34 4.02 17.70
C ARG A 80 -19.70 2.70 18.19
N ALA A 81 -19.81 1.65 17.37
CA ALA A 81 -19.28 0.31 17.70
C ALA A 81 -17.76 0.18 17.45
N LEU A 82 -17.14 1.15 16.77
CA LEU A 82 -15.75 0.99 16.35
C LEU A 82 -14.75 1.02 17.50
N GLY A 83 -15.06 1.68 18.64
CA GLY A 83 -14.11 1.78 19.77
C GLY A 83 -12.70 2.28 19.41
N ASP A 84 -12.49 2.66 18.17
CA ASP A 84 -11.18 3.03 17.62
C ASP A 84 -11.01 4.55 17.68
N SER A 85 -10.22 5.00 18.65
CA SER A 85 -9.92 6.41 18.87
C SER A 85 -9.30 7.14 17.67
N ARG A 86 -8.80 6.38 16.67
CA ARG A 86 -8.26 6.97 15.44
C ARG A 86 -9.29 7.76 14.65
N PHE A 87 -10.57 7.40 14.73
CA PHE A 87 -11.66 8.11 14.06
C PHE A 87 -12.19 9.32 14.85
N ASP A 88 -11.76 9.50 16.08
CA ASP A 88 -12.16 10.62 16.94
C ASP A 88 -11.24 11.84 16.82
N HIS A 89 -9.99 11.64 16.39
CA HIS A 89 -9.01 12.71 16.23
C HIS A 89 -9.09 13.36 14.86
N VAL A 90 -9.32 14.68 14.85
CA VAL A 90 -9.40 15.46 13.61
C VAL A 90 -8.11 15.32 12.79
N TYR A 91 -8.29 14.97 11.51
CA TYR A 91 -7.20 14.74 10.56
C TYR A 91 -6.21 13.63 10.96
N SER A 92 -6.69 12.64 11.69
CA SER A 92 -5.87 11.48 12.14
C SER A 92 -5.22 10.68 11.02
N GLY A 93 -5.78 10.77 9.82
CA GLY A 93 -5.39 9.96 8.67
C GLY A 93 -6.21 8.67 8.52
N TRP A 94 -7.20 8.46 9.39
CA TRP A 94 -8.19 7.39 9.30
C TRP A 94 -9.56 8.01 9.24
N TYR A 95 -10.33 7.69 8.21
CA TYR A 95 -11.61 8.29 7.91
C TYR A 95 -12.62 7.23 7.50
N TRP A 96 -13.89 7.45 7.81
CA TRP A 96 -14.98 6.72 7.21
C TRP A 96 -16.11 7.68 6.86
N GLN A 97 -16.87 7.35 5.85
CA GLN A 97 -18.03 8.11 5.40
C GLN A 97 -19.07 7.17 4.86
N ILE A 98 -20.34 7.46 5.16
CA ILE A 98 -21.51 6.78 4.62
C ILE A 98 -22.33 7.85 3.92
N THR A 99 -22.69 7.62 2.67
CA THR A 99 -23.45 8.59 1.85
C THR A 99 -24.62 7.88 1.23
N ASP A 100 -25.78 8.52 1.23
CA ASP A 100 -26.96 8.05 0.52
C ASP A 100 -27.09 8.67 -0.87
N GLU A 101 -28.04 8.23 -1.70
CA GLU A 101 -28.30 8.80 -3.02
C GLU A 101 -28.69 10.29 -2.98
N ALA A 102 -29.31 10.74 -1.90
CA ALA A 102 -29.64 12.15 -1.70
C ALA A 102 -28.42 13.00 -1.29
N ASN A 103 -27.22 12.42 -1.34
CA ASN A 103 -25.95 13.06 -0.94
C ASN A 103 -25.92 13.52 0.53
N ARG A 104 -26.77 12.94 1.38
CA ARG A 104 -26.69 13.09 2.83
C ARG A 104 -25.57 12.17 3.31
N SER A 105 -24.66 12.69 4.09
CA SER A 105 -23.50 11.91 4.54
C SER A 105 -23.35 11.96 6.05
N VAL A 106 -23.06 10.78 6.61
CA VAL A 106 -22.58 10.62 7.98
C VAL A 106 -21.11 10.23 7.89
N ALA A 107 -20.25 10.92 8.63
CA ALA A 107 -18.82 10.72 8.54
C ALA A 107 -18.16 10.68 9.92
N SER A 108 -16.95 10.11 9.96
CA SER A 108 -16.13 10.12 11.15
C SER A 108 -15.76 11.55 11.56
N ARG A 109 -15.62 11.78 12.87
CA ARG A 109 -15.16 13.06 13.40
C ARG A 109 -13.78 13.47 12.86
N SER A 110 -12.98 12.49 12.48
CA SER A 110 -11.65 12.73 11.92
C SER A 110 -11.67 13.43 10.57
N LEU A 111 -12.75 13.30 9.78
CA LEU A 111 -12.91 13.96 8.49
C LEU A 111 -13.26 15.47 8.63
N TRP A 112 -13.83 15.85 9.79
CA TRP A 112 -14.21 17.20 10.17
C TRP A 112 -15.22 17.81 9.19
N ASP A 113 -14.77 18.78 8.38
CA ASP A 113 -15.57 19.56 7.42
C ASP A 113 -15.43 19.06 5.97
N GLN A 114 -14.62 18.01 5.76
CA GLN A 114 -14.35 17.51 4.43
C GLN A 114 -15.22 16.30 4.11
N ARG A 115 -15.36 16.00 2.82
CA ARG A 115 -16.06 14.83 2.31
C ARG A 115 -15.15 14.07 1.37
N LEU A 116 -15.27 12.77 1.40
CA LEU A 116 -14.62 11.90 0.42
C LEU A 116 -15.47 11.87 -0.85
N PRO A 117 -14.86 11.98 -2.04
CA PRO A 117 -15.59 11.83 -3.29
C PRO A 117 -16.11 10.40 -3.41
N VAL A 118 -17.39 10.28 -3.69
CA VAL A 118 -18.10 9.01 -3.87
C VAL A 118 -17.82 8.46 -5.28
N LEU A 119 -17.55 7.16 -5.37
CA LEU A 119 -17.56 6.40 -6.62
C LEU A 119 -18.52 5.23 -6.43
N GLU A 120 -19.58 5.21 -7.21
CA GLU A 120 -20.55 4.11 -7.20
C GLU A 120 -19.86 2.80 -7.58
N SER A 121 -19.93 1.80 -6.71
CA SER A 121 -19.34 0.49 -6.94
C SER A 121 -20.06 -0.60 -6.13
N GLU A 122 -20.69 -1.54 -6.81
CA GLU A 122 -21.29 -2.71 -6.18
C GLU A 122 -20.26 -3.65 -5.52
N ARG A 123 -19.02 -3.58 -5.97
CA ARG A 123 -17.92 -4.40 -5.45
C ARG A 123 -16.98 -3.57 -4.60
N VAL A 124 -16.30 -4.24 -3.70
CA VAL A 124 -15.21 -3.62 -2.94
C VAL A 124 -14.16 -3.10 -3.91
N THR A 125 -14.00 -1.80 -3.94
CA THR A 125 -13.02 -1.11 -4.81
C THR A 125 -12.01 -0.37 -3.96
N ALA A 126 -10.73 -0.61 -4.25
CA ALA A 126 -9.63 0.06 -3.56
C ALA A 126 -8.95 1.06 -4.49
N ARG A 127 -8.93 2.34 -4.11
CA ARG A 127 -8.31 3.42 -4.89
C ARG A 127 -7.51 4.38 -4.02
N THR A 128 -6.69 5.20 -4.66
CA THR A 128 -5.91 6.23 -3.97
C THR A 128 -6.47 7.61 -4.33
N LEU A 129 -6.75 8.41 -3.31
CA LEU A 129 -7.31 9.74 -3.43
C LEU A 129 -6.47 10.77 -2.66
N PRO A 130 -6.47 12.04 -3.10
CA PRO A 130 -6.00 13.14 -2.26
C PRO A 130 -7.00 13.36 -1.12
N GLY A 131 -6.51 13.34 0.11
CA GLY A 131 -7.29 13.58 1.32
C GLY A 131 -7.02 14.94 1.96
N PRO A 132 -7.58 15.16 3.16
CA PRO A 132 -7.36 16.37 3.94
C PRO A 132 -5.87 16.73 4.04
N ARG A 133 -5.56 18.03 3.96
CA ARG A 133 -4.19 18.55 4.07
C ARG A 133 -3.17 17.98 3.09
N GLY A 134 -3.60 17.54 1.90
CA GLY A 134 -2.72 16.98 0.87
C GLY A 134 -2.18 15.59 1.21
N GLN A 135 -2.80 14.88 2.14
CA GLN A 135 -2.47 13.49 2.43
C GLN A 135 -2.88 12.61 1.25
N GLN A 136 -2.12 11.56 0.97
CA GLN A 136 -2.55 10.50 0.06
C GLN A 136 -3.30 9.46 0.88
N LEU A 137 -4.55 9.22 0.52
CA LEU A 137 -5.42 8.24 1.16
C LEU A 137 -5.61 7.03 0.26
N ARG A 138 -5.53 5.85 0.83
CA ARG A 138 -6.06 4.63 0.25
C ARG A 138 -7.48 4.49 0.74
N VAL A 139 -8.43 4.40 -0.17
CA VAL A 139 -9.87 4.31 0.13
C VAL A 139 -10.36 2.96 -0.34
N VAL A 140 -11.11 2.29 0.51
CA VAL A 140 -11.88 1.09 0.18
C VAL A 140 -13.35 1.43 0.34
N GLU A 141 -14.15 1.14 -0.66
CA GLU A 141 -15.55 1.52 -0.74
C GLU A 141 -16.41 0.42 -1.32
N ARG A 142 -17.69 0.39 -0.91
CA ARG A 142 -18.69 -0.53 -1.41
C ARG A 142 -20.09 0.04 -1.19
N ASP A 143 -21.00 -0.25 -2.13
CA ASP A 143 -22.40 0.04 -1.98
C ASP A 143 -23.10 -1.12 -1.26
N ILE A 144 -23.97 -0.80 -0.32
CA ILE A 144 -24.76 -1.76 0.43
C ILE A 144 -26.23 -1.39 0.37
N TYR A 145 -27.10 -2.40 0.42
CA TYR A 145 -28.54 -2.24 0.53
C TYR A 145 -28.97 -2.57 1.96
N LEU A 146 -29.56 -1.62 2.65
CA LEU A 146 -30.04 -1.78 4.00
C LEU A 146 -31.58 -1.72 4.03
N ALA A 147 -32.25 -2.79 4.44
CA ALA A 147 -33.70 -2.74 4.64
C ALA A 147 -34.04 -1.82 5.84
N PRO A 148 -35.02 -0.92 5.73
CA PRO A 148 -36.07 -0.78 4.72
C PRO A 148 -35.73 0.21 3.57
N LEU A 149 -34.50 0.64 3.41
CA LEU A 149 -34.10 1.54 2.33
C LEU A 149 -34.08 0.79 0.99
N GLU A 150 -34.78 1.33 -0.01
CA GLU A 150 -34.76 0.80 -1.38
C GLU A 150 -33.51 1.29 -2.17
N THR A 151 -32.82 2.30 -1.63
CA THR A 151 -31.67 2.94 -2.26
C THR A 151 -30.35 2.43 -1.67
N PRO A 152 -29.30 2.32 -2.48
CA PRO A 152 -27.97 1.92 -1.99
C PRO A 152 -27.36 2.98 -1.08
N LEU A 153 -26.64 2.51 -0.07
CA LEU A 153 -25.79 3.32 0.78
C LEU A 153 -24.34 3.11 0.37
N HIS A 154 -23.68 4.19 0.03
CA HIS A 154 -22.26 4.17 -0.28
C HIS A 154 -21.44 4.27 1.00
N VAL A 155 -20.69 3.21 1.33
CA VAL A 155 -19.83 3.17 2.51
C VAL A 155 -18.36 3.19 2.07
N SER A 156 -17.61 4.14 2.60
CA SER A 156 -16.19 4.31 2.31
C SER A 156 -15.36 4.37 3.59
N VAL A 157 -14.21 3.69 3.59
CA VAL A 157 -13.20 3.79 4.63
C VAL A 157 -11.88 4.15 3.99
N ALA A 158 -11.21 5.13 4.55
CA ALA A 158 -9.96 5.66 4.04
C ALA A 158 -8.88 5.67 5.11
N ALA A 159 -7.65 5.35 4.70
CA ALA A 159 -6.50 5.51 5.57
C ALA A 159 -5.31 6.12 4.82
N ARG A 160 -4.52 6.89 5.57
CA ARG A 160 -3.33 7.54 5.04
C ARG A 160 -2.27 6.52 4.65
N THR A 161 -1.82 6.57 3.40
CA THR A 161 -0.69 5.78 2.89
C THR A 161 0.63 6.40 3.29
N MET A 162 1.12 6.12 4.50
CA MET A 162 2.44 6.61 4.92
C MET A 162 3.61 5.86 4.27
N ILE A 163 3.38 4.64 3.81
CA ILE A 163 4.44 3.67 3.47
C ILE A 163 5.08 3.95 2.10
N TYR A 164 4.34 4.49 1.14
CA TYR A 164 4.83 4.59 -0.24
C TYR A 164 5.64 5.84 -0.56
N ALA A 165 5.30 6.98 0.02
CA ALA A 165 5.95 8.24 -0.32
C ALA A 165 7.40 8.36 0.21
N LYS A 166 7.73 7.67 1.31
CA LYS A 166 9.06 7.74 1.93
C LYS A 166 10.05 6.76 1.30
N ILE A 167 9.60 5.56 0.97
CA ILE A 167 10.45 4.50 0.38
C ILE A 167 10.79 4.84 -1.09
N PHE A 168 9.83 5.36 -1.84
CA PHE A 168 10.06 5.73 -3.24
C PHE A 168 11.01 6.91 -3.40
N ARG A 169 10.96 7.91 -2.50
CA ARG A 169 11.92 9.02 -2.48
C ARG A 169 13.34 8.61 -2.06
N SER A 170 13.47 7.59 -1.24
CA SER A 170 14.79 7.08 -0.85
C SER A 170 15.46 6.26 -1.96
N PHE A 171 14.67 5.48 -2.70
CA PHE A 171 15.18 4.60 -3.75
C PHE A 171 15.51 5.35 -5.05
N SER A 172 14.75 6.40 -5.41
CA SER A 172 15.07 7.25 -6.57
C SER A 172 16.36 8.08 -6.36
N ARG A 173 16.72 8.39 -5.12
CA ARG A 173 18.02 9.03 -4.81
C ARG A 173 19.21 8.07 -4.91
N CYS A 174 19.02 6.79 -4.57
CA CYS A 174 20.08 5.79 -4.72
C CYS A 174 20.31 5.38 -6.20
N CYS A 175 19.26 5.25 -7.00
CA CYS A 175 19.41 4.93 -8.42
C CYS A 175 19.89 6.13 -9.27
N GLY A 176 19.63 7.37 -8.85
CA GLY A 176 20.09 8.57 -9.54
C GLY A 176 21.60 8.78 -9.49
N TRP A 177 22.30 8.15 -8.55
CA TRP A 177 23.77 8.20 -8.46
C TRP A 177 24.49 7.15 -9.33
N ALA A 178 23.79 6.11 -9.76
CA ALA A 178 24.36 5.04 -10.57
C ALA A 178 24.28 5.31 -12.10
N CYS A 179 23.59 6.35 -12.54
CA CYS A 179 23.47 6.72 -13.96
C CYS A 179 24.46 7.82 -14.41
N TRP A 180 25.37 8.30 -13.53
CA TRP A 180 26.32 9.37 -13.85
C TRP A 180 27.76 9.03 -13.40
N ALA A 181 28.16 7.76 -13.50
CA ALA A 181 29.57 7.36 -13.39
C ALA A 181 30.00 6.56 -14.63
#